data_d6bb83c2b5e73cb56a7e6a9b99a7310e
#
_entry.id   d6bb83c2b5e73cb56a7e6a9b99a7310e
#
_cell.length_a   1.000
_cell.length_b   1.000
_cell.length_c   1.000
_cell.angle_alpha   90.00
_cell.angle_beta   90.00
_cell.angle_gamma   90.00
#
_symmetry.space_group_name_H-M   'P 1'
#
loop_
_entity.id
_entity.type
_entity.pdbx_description
1 polymer ?
#
loop_
_entity_poly.entity_id
_entity_poly.type
_entity_poly.pdbx_seq_one_letter_code
_entity_poly.pdbx_strand_id
1 'polypeptide(L)'
;EIKTLRAKQPLSDRSQAYNGLYQIPTLREVLDLAKSEGAKVGRVIGVYPETKHPTYHVDAGLKLEDRLLTLLSEYGYTKKDSPVIIQSFEVSNLQYLRPLTQVRLVQLVDGDDYDFKTGKVTYAAPFDRPYDWTRAGKTENFDSMVTPAGLAEIKKYADGVGPWKPYIVPVKGQYDAAGLMKDVNGDGAVNYADTTSQPATSLIADAHKLGLM
;
A
#
# COMPACT_ATOMS: atom_id res chain seq x y z
N GLU A 1 4.98 19.59 17.50
CA GLU A 1 5.62 19.99 16.24
C GLU A 1 4.77 19.69 15.02
N ILE A 2 4.31 18.44 14.78
CA ILE A 2 3.57 18.08 13.54
C ILE A 2 2.36 18.99 13.27
N LYS A 3 1.72 19.51 14.30
CA LYS A 3 0.56 20.43 14.19
C LYS A 3 0.92 21.84 13.72
N THR A 4 2.20 22.22 13.68
CA THR A 4 2.64 23.47 13.09
C THR A 4 2.79 23.37 11.56
N LEU A 5 2.87 22.15 11.02
CA LEU A 5 2.98 21.90 9.59
C LEU A 5 1.61 22.03 8.89
N ARG A 6 1.66 22.30 7.61
CA ARG A 6 0.48 22.37 6.73
C ARG A 6 0.67 21.47 5.53
N ALA A 7 -0.39 20.76 5.16
CA ALA A 7 -0.39 19.89 4.00
C ALA A 7 -0.24 20.69 2.69
N LYS A 8 0.56 20.17 1.77
CA LYS A 8 0.70 20.66 0.39
C LYS A 8 0.52 19.51 -0.59
N GLN A 9 -0.14 19.79 -1.72
CA GLN A 9 -0.21 18.85 -2.85
C GLN A 9 1.12 18.87 -3.60
N PRO A 10 1.87 17.74 -3.67
CA PRO A 10 3.16 17.69 -4.35
C PRO A 10 3.04 17.62 -5.87
N LEU A 11 1.91 17.14 -6.42
CA LEU A 11 1.71 16.95 -7.85
C LEU A 11 1.12 18.22 -8.46
N SER A 12 1.80 18.76 -9.47
CA SER A 12 1.41 20.02 -10.13
C SER A 12 0.14 19.93 -10.97
N ASP A 13 -0.20 18.74 -11.44
CA ASP A 13 -1.41 18.43 -12.22
C ASP A 13 -2.68 18.35 -11.36
N ARG A 14 -2.54 18.41 -10.04
CA ARG A 14 -3.68 18.40 -9.09
C ARG A 14 -3.95 19.77 -8.52
N SER A 15 -5.21 19.99 -8.09
CA SER A 15 -5.63 21.26 -7.49
C SER A 15 -4.72 21.67 -6.32
N GLN A 16 -4.18 22.88 -6.39
CA GLN A 16 -3.35 23.50 -5.36
C GLN A 16 -4.17 24.35 -4.36
N ALA A 17 -5.51 24.39 -4.51
CA ALA A 17 -6.41 25.29 -3.77
C ALA A 17 -6.39 25.07 -2.25
N TYR A 18 -5.98 23.87 -1.79
CA TYR A 18 -5.96 23.51 -0.37
C TYR A 18 -4.58 23.59 0.28
N ASN A 19 -3.56 24.03 -0.46
CA ASN A 19 -2.20 24.14 0.07
C ASN A 19 -2.14 25.09 1.25
N GLY A 20 -1.55 24.61 2.33
CA GLY A 20 -1.35 25.42 3.54
C GLY A 20 -2.58 25.59 4.42
N LEU A 21 -3.75 25.07 4.02
CA LEU A 21 -5.00 25.26 4.79
C LEU A 21 -5.14 24.24 5.93
N TYR A 22 -4.74 23.00 5.72
CA TYR A 22 -4.99 21.91 6.67
C TYR A 22 -3.73 21.47 7.38
N GLN A 23 -3.88 21.14 8.67
CA GLN A 23 -2.84 20.49 9.47
C GLN A 23 -2.72 19.01 9.09
N ILE A 24 -1.57 18.43 9.39
CA ILE A 24 -1.39 16.98 9.30
C ILE A 24 -2.19 16.33 10.44
N PRO A 25 -3.15 15.44 10.16
CA PRO A 25 -3.94 14.78 11.20
C PRO A 25 -3.10 13.73 11.95
N THR A 26 -3.42 13.52 13.22
CA THR A 26 -3.00 12.33 13.95
C THR A 26 -3.92 11.16 13.61
N LEU A 27 -3.47 9.91 13.84
CA LEU A 27 -4.35 8.75 13.65
C LEU A 27 -5.60 8.82 14.54
N ARG A 28 -5.50 9.35 15.76
CA ARG A 28 -6.66 9.58 16.64
C ARG A 28 -7.72 10.47 15.96
N GLU A 29 -7.30 11.59 15.41
CA GLU A 29 -8.22 12.51 14.68
C GLU A 29 -8.86 11.83 13.47
N VAL A 30 -8.13 10.95 12.77
CA VAL A 30 -8.70 10.17 11.65
C VAL A 30 -9.74 9.17 12.15
N LEU A 31 -9.48 8.48 13.26
CA LEU A 31 -10.42 7.52 13.84
C LEU A 31 -11.68 8.23 14.35
N ASP A 32 -11.53 9.38 15.01
CA ASP A 32 -12.67 10.20 15.48
C ASP A 32 -13.51 10.71 14.31
N LEU A 33 -12.85 11.17 13.24
CA LEU A 33 -13.53 11.59 12.02
C LEU A 33 -14.32 10.43 11.39
N ALA A 34 -13.70 9.26 11.23
CA ALA A 34 -14.36 8.08 10.67
C ALA A 34 -15.60 7.67 11.48
N LYS A 35 -15.53 7.72 12.81
CA LYS A 35 -16.67 7.44 13.68
C LYS A 35 -17.78 8.50 13.55
N SER A 36 -17.42 9.78 13.61
CA SER A 36 -18.40 10.87 13.55
C SER A 36 -19.11 10.95 12.19
N GLU A 37 -18.36 10.84 11.09
CA GLU A 37 -18.95 10.82 9.75
C GLU A 37 -19.76 9.55 9.48
N GLY A 38 -19.27 8.40 9.99
CA GLY A 38 -20.03 7.15 9.94
C GLY A 38 -21.39 7.26 10.60
N ALA A 39 -21.46 7.88 11.78
CA ALA A 39 -22.73 8.13 12.49
C ALA A 39 -23.67 9.03 11.69
N LYS A 40 -23.15 10.08 11.03
CA LYS A 40 -23.99 10.99 10.20
C LYS A 40 -24.60 10.30 8.99
N VAL A 41 -23.90 9.37 8.37
CA VAL A 41 -24.35 8.66 7.16
C VAL A 41 -24.95 7.28 7.44
N GLY A 42 -25.11 6.91 8.71
CA GLY A 42 -25.73 5.66 9.14
C GLY A 42 -24.93 4.38 8.75
N ARG A 43 -23.62 4.48 8.56
CA ARG A 43 -22.77 3.30 8.24
C ARG A 43 -21.42 3.38 8.93
N VAL A 44 -20.81 2.24 9.19
CA VAL A 44 -19.44 2.16 9.70
C VAL A 44 -18.47 2.54 8.58
N ILE A 45 -17.58 3.53 8.86
CA ILE A 45 -16.46 3.87 8.00
C ILE A 45 -15.22 3.20 8.57
N GLY A 46 -14.62 2.28 7.79
CA GLY A 46 -13.39 1.62 8.15
C GLY A 46 -12.15 2.49 7.84
N VAL A 47 -11.03 2.16 8.49
CA VAL A 47 -9.74 2.80 8.26
C VAL A 47 -8.68 1.78 7.87
N TYR A 48 -7.68 2.23 7.10
CA TYR A 48 -6.63 1.38 6.54
C TYR A 48 -5.25 2.00 6.80
N PRO A 49 -4.80 2.07 8.09
CA PRO A 49 -3.52 2.67 8.43
C PRO A 49 -2.35 1.82 7.93
N GLU A 50 -1.34 2.51 7.42
CA GLU A 50 -0.04 1.93 7.06
C GLU A 50 0.99 2.24 8.14
N THR A 51 1.73 1.22 8.58
CA THR A 51 2.99 1.39 9.30
C THR A 51 4.11 1.58 8.26
N LYS A 52 4.44 2.85 7.97
CA LYS A 52 5.42 3.17 6.94
C LYS A 52 6.84 3.17 7.51
N HIS A 53 7.74 2.42 6.85
CA HIS A 53 9.13 2.22 7.27
C HIS A 53 9.30 1.86 8.76
N PRO A 54 8.58 0.85 9.28
CA PRO A 54 8.65 0.50 10.70
C PRO A 54 10.05 0.12 11.16
N THR A 55 10.85 -0.59 10.36
CA THR A 55 12.24 -0.91 10.70
C THR A 55 13.10 0.35 10.92
N TYR A 56 12.94 1.38 10.08
CA TYR A 56 13.61 2.66 10.30
C TYR A 56 13.23 3.29 11.64
N HIS A 57 11.95 3.25 11.99
CA HIS A 57 11.48 3.79 13.28
C HIS A 57 11.95 2.96 14.46
N VAL A 58 12.06 1.64 14.33
CA VAL A 58 12.66 0.78 15.37
C VAL A 58 14.14 1.13 15.57
N ASP A 59 14.91 1.28 14.50
CA ASP A 59 16.32 1.70 14.55
C ASP A 59 16.49 3.07 15.23
N ALA A 60 15.52 3.97 15.08
CA ALA A 60 15.50 5.28 15.73
C ALA A 60 14.94 5.26 17.17
N GLY A 61 14.59 4.10 17.73
CA GLY A 61 13.96 3.98 19.06
C GLY A 61 12.52 4.47 19.13
N LEU A 62 11.84 4.61 17.98
CA LEU A 62 10.50 5.17 17.84
C LEU A 62 9.50 4.13 17.30
N LYS A 63 9.50 2.94 17.87
CA LYS A 63 8.66 1.83 17.45
C LYS A 63 7.19 2.22 17.29
N LEU A 64 6.61 1.92 16.12
CA LEU A 64 5.26 2.34 15.76
C LEU A 64 4.17 1.38 16.25
N GLU A 65 4.47 0.09 16.27
CA GLU A 65 3.50 -1.00 16.39
C GLU A 65 2.75 -0.97 17.71
N ASP A 66 3.49 -0.85 18.81
CA ASP A 66 2.91 -0.90 20.16
C ASP A 66 2.00 0.32 20.40
N ARG A 67 2.41 1.49 19.88
CA ARG A 67 1.60 2.72 19.94
C ARG A 67 0.34 2.61 19.09
N LEU A 68 0.45 2.00 17.90
CA LEU A 68 -0.69 1.73 17.03
C LEU A 68 -1.69 0.81 17.72
N LEU A 69 -1.25 -0.33 18.24
CA LEU A 69 -2.12 -1.29 18.92
C LEU A 69 -2.78 -0.70 20.17
N THR A 70 -2.04 0.09 20.95
CA THR A 70 -2.60 0.81 22.12
C THR A 70 -3.74 1.72 21.68
N LEU A 71 -3.51 2.56 20.67
CA LEU A 71 -4.53 3.47 20.16
C LEU A 71 -5.75 2.71 19.61
N LEU A 72 -5.55 1.67 18.81
CA LEU A 72 -6.65 0.88 18.28
C LEU A 72 -7.47 0.20 19.39
N SER A 73 -6.82 -0.26 20.46
CA SER A 73 -7.48 -0.83 21.64
C SER A 73 -8.38 0.17 22.36
N GLU A 74 -7.98 1.45 22.47
CA GLU A 74 -8.80 2.52 23.04
C GLU A 74 -10.13 2.71 22.28
N TYR A 75 -10.13 2.40 20.96
CA TYR A 75 -11.32 2.43 20.11
C TYR A 75 -12.10 1.11 20.08
N GLY A 76 -11.63 0.08 20.81
CA GLY A 76 -12.20 -1.26 20.79
C GLY A 76 -11.86 -2.05 19.50
N TYR A 77 -10.89 -1.61 18.73
CA TYR A 77 -10.48 -2.23 17.46
C TYR A 77 -9.39 -3.29 17.71
N THR A 78 -9.81 -4.44 18.20
CA THR A 78 -8.91 -5.54 18.59
C THR A 78 -9.21 -6.86 17.89
N LYS A 79 -10.34 -6.95 17.17
CA LYS A 79 -10.85 -8.19 16.58
C LYS A 79 -10.75 -8.17 15.05
N LYS A 80 -10.90 -9.34 14.44
CA LYS A 80 -10.86 -9.52 12.99
C LYS A 80 -11.96 -8.75 12.23
N ASP A 81 -13.12 -8.59 12.86
CA ASP A 81 -14.27 -7.85 12.33
C ASP A 81 -14.25 -6.34 12.65
N SER A 82 -13.25 -5.87 13.39
CA SER A 82 -13.08 -4.44 13.64
C SER A 82 -12.94 -3.67 12.31
N PRO A 83 -13.48 -2.43 12.24
CA PRO A 83 -13.48 -1.63 11.01
C PRO A 83 -12.10 -1.00 10.75
N VAL A 84 -11.07 -1.79 10.87
CA VAL A 84 -9.67 -1.41 10.63
C VAL A 84 -8.92 -2.56 9.99
N ILE A 85 -8.02 -2.22 9.07
CA ILE A 85 -7.08 -3.16 8.47
C ILE A 85 -5.71 -2.49 8.55
N ILE A 86 -4.71 -3.13 9.15
CA ILE A 86 -3.35 -2.61 9.20
C ILE A 86 -2.58 -3.11 7.97
N GLN A 87 -1.87 -2.22 7.30
CA GLN A 87 -1.06 -2.57 6.14
C GLN A 87 0.40 -2.18 6.34
N SER A 88 1.29 -2.92 5.71
CA SER A 88 2.73 -2.63 5.68
C SER A 88 3.39 -3.27 4.47
N PHE A 89 4.45 -2.61 3.96
CA PHE A 89 5.37 -3.23 3.00
C PHE A 89 6.34 -4.19 3.69
N GLU A 90 6.67 -3.96 4.96
CA GLU A 90 7.69 -4.71 5.68
C GLU A 90 7.13 -5.99 6.32
N VAL A 91 7.73 -7.12 5.99
CA VAL A 91 7.32 -8.45 6.44
C VAL A 91 7.51 -8.62 7.94
N SER A 92 8.66 -8.20 8.45
CA SER A 92 8.99 -8.32 9.88
C SER A 92 8.01 -7.57 10.79
N ASN A 93 7.50 -6.43 10.31
CA ASN A 93 6.48 -5.65 11.00
C ASN A 93 5.17 -6.43 11.16
N LEU A 94 4.66 -7.01 10.07
CA LEU A 94 3.43 -7.80 10.09
C LEU A 94 3.59 -9.10 10.90
N GLN A 95 4.74 -9.74 10.81
CA GLN A 95 5.07 -10.91 11.63
C GLN A 95 5.13 -10.56 13.12
N TYR A 96 5.65 -9.39 13.48
CA TYR A 96 5.62 -8.91 14.85
C TYR A 96 4.19 -8.62 15.33
N LEU A 97 3.37 -7.98 14.50
CA LEU A 97 1.98 -7.64 14.84
C LEU A 97 1.08 -8.88 14.98
N ARG A 98 1.30 -9.93 14.19
CA ARG A 98 0.37 -11.07 14.10
C ARG A 98 0.03 -11.73 15.44
N PRO A 99 0.98 -12.05 16.33
CA PRO A 99 0.66 -12.63 17.63
C PRO A 99 0.04 -11.63 18.62
N LEU A 100 0.12 -10.33 18.36
CA LEU A 100 -0.33 -9.28 19.27
C LEU A 100 -1.74 -8.77 18.98
N THR A 101 -2.29 -9.06 17.81
CA THR A 101 -3.62 -8.58 17.42
C THR A 101 -4.38 -9.58 16.56
N GLN A 102 -5.72 -9.55 16.68
CA GLN A 102 -6.63 -10.24 15.76
C GLN A 102 -7.09 -9.34 14.60
N VAL A 103 -6.75 -8.06 14.61
CA VAL A 103 -7.05 -7.13 13.51
C VAL A 103 -6.46 -7.68 12.21
N ARG A 104 -7.19 -7.49 11.11
CA ARG A 104 -6.71 -7.93 9.78
C ARG A 104 -5.44 -7.20 9.40
N LEU A 105 -4.48 -7.96 8.88
CA LEU A 105 -3.19 -7.49 8.41
C LEU A 105 -3.07 -7.72 6.91
N VAL A 106 -2.50 -6.76 6.19
CA VAL A 106 -2.29 -6.85 4.73
C VAL A 106 -0.83 -6.57 4.40
N GLN A 107 -0.22 -7.50 3.66
CA GLN A 107 1.09 -7.31 3.05
C GLN A 107 0.95 -6.46 1.79
N LEU A 108 1.60 -5.32 1.76
CA LEU A 108 1.70 -4.49 0.57
C LEU A 108 2.84 -4.99 -0.33
N VAL A 109 2.62 -4.92 -1.64
CA VAL A 109 3.59 -5.32 -2.66
C VAL A 109 3.68 -4.25 -3.73
N ASP A 110 4.89 -3.77 -4.00
CA ASP A 110 5.19 -2.69 -4.94
C ASP A 110 6.31 -3.08 -5.91
N GLY A 111 6.89 -2.13 -6.56
CA GLY A 111 8.04 -2.20 -7.44
C GLY A 111 8.68 -0.82 -7.57
N ASP A 112 9.75 -0.74 -8.33
CA ASP A 112 10.43 0.52 -8.61
C ASP A 112 9.67 1.37 -9.62
N ASP A 113 9.33 0.76 -10.76
CA ASP A 113 8.65 1.41 -11.87
C ASP A 113 7.88 0.37 -12.70
N TYR A 114 7.34 0.81 -13.83
CA TYR A 114 6.56 -0.01 -14.74
C TYR A 114 6.96 0.18 -16.20
N ASP A 115 7.37 -0.89 -16.86
CA ASP A 115 7.69 -0.86 -18.28
C ASP A 115 6.43 -1.04 -19.14
N PHE A 116 5.92 0.04 -19.69
CA PHE A 116 4.75 0.04 -20.57
C PHE A 116 4.95 -0.76 -21.87
N LYS A 117 6.19 -1.02 -22.31
CA LYS A 117 6.48 -1.80 -23.52
C LYS A 117 6.28 -3.29 -23.27
N THR A 118 6.81 -3.77 -22.16
CA THR A 118 6.69 -5.19 -21.78
C THR A 118 5.42 -5.49 -21.00
N GLY A 119 4.85 -4.49 -20.32
CA GLY A 119 3.71 -4.65 -19.43
C GLY A 119 4.10 -5.29 -18.10
N LYS A 120 5.31 -5.01 -17.60
CA LYS A 120 5.84 -5.61 -16.37
C LYS A 120 6.29 -4.54 -15.38
N VAL A 121 6.13 -4.85 -14.11
CA VAL A 121 6.77 -4.13 -13.01
C VAL A 121 8.27 -4.32 -13.09
N THR A 122 9.03 -3.27 -12.80
CA THR A 122 10.49 -3.30 -12.74
C THR A 122 10.98 -3.18 -11.30
N TYR A 123 12.22 -3.58 -11.07
CA TYR A 123 12.79 -3.67 -9.72
C TYR A 123 14.20 -3.09 -9.73
N ALA A 124 14.34 -1.87 -9.21
CA ALA A 124 15.62 -1.22 -8.99
C ALA A 124 15.69 -0.69 -7.54
N ALA A 125 16.85 -0.81 -6.92
CA ALA A 125 17.05 -0.26 -5.58
C ALA A 125 16.85 1.27 -5.59
N PRO A 126 16.27 1.83 -4.53
CA PRO A 126 15.91 1.24 -3.24
C PRO A 126 14.48 0.67 -3.14
N PHE A 127 13.69 0.64 -4.24
CA PHE A 127 12.26 0.31 -4.22
C PHE A 127 11.94 -1.08 -4.76
N ASP A 128 12.95 -1.91 -4.97
CA ASP A 128 12.82 -3.27 -5.52
C ASP A 128 12.27 -4.30 -4.51
N ARG A 129 12.36 -4.01 -3.23
CA ARG A 129 12.01 -4.91 -2.13
C ARG A 129 11.60 -4.18 -0.86
N PRO A 130 10.97 -4.85 0.14
CA PRO A 130 10.73 -4.27 1.45
C PRO A 130 12.00 -3.76 2.12
N TYR A 131 11.92 -2.66 2.85
CA TYR A 131 13.08 -2.06 3.51
C TYR A 131 13.71 -2.98 4.55
N ASP A 132 12.92 -3.73 5.32
CA ASP A 132 13.42 -4.76 6.25
C ASP A 132 14.20 -5.87 5.55
N TRP A 133 13.85 -6.23 4.31
CA TRP A 133 14.62 -7.17 3.50
C TRP A 133 15.96 -6.58 3.07
N THR A 134 15.99 -5.31 2.68
CA THR A 134 17.24 -4.59 2.38
C THR A 134 18.14 -4.56 3.63
N ARG A 135 17.59 -4.25 4.80
CA ARG A 135 18.33 -4.25 6.07
C ARG A 135 18.84 -5.63 6.48
N ALA A 136 18.12 -6.69 6.14
CA ALA A 136 18.50 -8.09 6.39
C ALA A 136 19.44 -8.68 5.32
N GLY A 137 19.80 -7.92 4.27
CA GLY A 137 20.67 -8.40 3.18
C GLY A 137 20.01 -9.44 2.27
N LYS A 138 18.68 -9.52 2.23
CA LYS A 138 17.95 -10.38 1.30
C LYS A 138 18.09 -9.88 -0.14
N THR A 139 18.08 -10.81 -1.08
CA THR A 139 18.25 -10.53 -2.52
C THR A 139 16.97 -10.61 -3.33
N GLU A 140 15.92 -11.23 -2.76
CA GLU A 140 14.61 -11.35 -3.42
C GLU A 140 13.93 -9.98 -3.57
N ASN A 141 13.19 -9.83 -4.66
CA ASN A 141 12.39 -8.66 -4.96
C ASN A 141 10.93 -8.86 -4.58
N PHE A 142 10.11 -7.83 -4.73
CA PHE A 142 8.66 -7.89 -4.52
C PHE A 142 7.96 -8.92 -5.40
N ASP A 143 8.48 -9.23 -6.60
CA ASP A 143 7.89 -10.24 -7.49
C ASP A 143 7.81 -11.63 -6.84
N SER A 144 8.75 -11.97 -5.96
CA SER A 144 8.74 -13.23 -5.23
C SER A 144 7.50 -13.39 -4.35
N MET A 145 6.93 -12.28 -3.84
CA MET A 145 5.77 -12.26 -2.96
C MET A 145 4.45 -12.59 -3.69
N VAL A 146 4.36 -12.31 -4.98
CA VAL A 146 3.15 -12.54 -5.78
C VAL A 146 3.14 -13.90 -6.48
N THR A 147 4.13 -14.72 -6.24
CA THR A 147 4.14 -16.14 -6.66
C THR A 147 3.25 -16.98 -5.75
N PRO A 148 2.78 -18.18 -6.17
CA PRO A 148 2.04 -19.08 -5.28
C PRO A 148 2.77 -19.40 -3.98
N ALA A 149 4.11 -19.57 -4.03
CA ALA A 149 4.94 -19.80 -2.84
C ALA A 149 4.98 -18.54 -1.95
N GLY A 150 5.18 -17.36 -2.54
CA GLY A 150 5.18 -16.09 -1.80
C GLY A 150 3.84 -15.80 -1.12
N LEU A 151 2.73 -16.05 -1.80
CA LEU A 151 1.39 -15.94 -1.21
C LEU A 151 1.18 -16.91 -0.03
N ALA A 152 1.70 -18.14 -0.14
CA ALA A 152 1.65 -19.11 0.95
C ALA A 152 2.48 -18.66 2.16
N GLU A 153 3.61 -17.98 1.96
CA GLU A 153 4.37 -17.35 3.05
C GLU A 153 3.61 -16.18 3.67
N ILE A 154 3.02 -15.29 2.88
CA ILE A 154 2.20 -14.17 3.36
C ILE A 154 1.05 -14.68 4.23
N LYS A 155 0.39 -15.77 3.83
CA LYS A 155 -0.72 -16.38 4.59
C LYS A 155 -0.37 -16.74 6.02
N LYS A 156 0.89 -16.97 6.34
CA LYS A 156 1.32 -17.33 7.70
C LYS A 156 1.18 -16.16 8.70
N TYR A 157 1.21 -14.91 8.21
CA TYR A 157 1.23 -13.73 9.08
C TYR A 157 0.21 -12.64 8.68
N ALA A 158 -0.39 -12.69 7.50
CA ALA A 158 -1.34 -11.69 7.03
C ALA A 158 -2.67 -12.35 6.58
N ASP A 159 -3.72 -11.53 6.58
CA ASP A 159 -5.06 -11.91 6.15
C ASP A 159 -5.31 -11.56 4.67
N GLY A 160 -4.45 -10.73 4.10
CA GLY A 160 -4.58 -10.29 2.72
C GLY A 160 -3.27 -9.80 2.11
N VAL A 161 -3.30 -9.61 0.80
CA VAL A 161 -2.23 -9.01 0.01
C VAL A 161 -2.75 -7.78 -0.72
N GLY A 162 -1.99 -6.68 -0.66
CA GLY A 162 -2.31 -5.41 -1.31
C GLY A 162 -1.25 -5.07 -2.36
N PRO A 163 -1.31 -5.68 -3.55
CA PRO A 163 -0.33 -5.44 -4.59
C PRO A 163 -0.63 -4.15 -5.36
N TRP A 164 0.43 -3.54 -5.90
CA TRP A 164 0.27 -2.50 -6.91
C TRP A 164 -0.57 -3.03 -8.09
N LYS A 165 -1.50 -2.21 -8.57
CA LYS A 165 -2.52 -2.61 -9.57
C LYS A 165 -1.97 -3.36 -10.80
N PRO A 166 -0.79 -3.03 -11.37
CA PRO A 166 -0.23 -3.77 -12.51
C PRO A 166 0.05 -5.25 -12.27
N TYR A 167 0.22 -5.69 -11.02
CA TYR A 167 0.30 -7.11 -10.71
C TYR A 167 -1.02 -7.86 -10.96
N ILE A 168 -2.14 -7.14 -10.92
CA ILE A 168 -3.49 -7.71 -11.12
C ILE A 168 -3.92 -7.55 -12.56
N VAL A 169 -3.88 -6.31 -13.07
CA VAL A 169 -4.27 -5.96 -14.44
C VAL A 169 -3.11 -5.21 -15.08
N PRO A 170 -2.21 -5.93 -15.77
CA PRO A 170 -1.14 -5.29 -16.53
C PRO A 170 -1.68 -4.38 -17.62
N VAL A 171 -0.90 -3.41 -18.04
CA VAL A 171 -1.23 -2.52 -19.15
C VAL A 171 -0.08 -2.45 -20.14
N LYS A 172 -0.35 -2.10 -21.39
CA LYS A 172 0.69 -1.86 -22.41
C LYS A 172 0.42 -0.58 -23.17
N GLY A 173 1.48 0.20 -23.40
CA GLY A 173 1.44 1.32 -24.33
C GLY A 173 1.48 0.86 -25.78
N GLN A 174 1.01 1.73 -26.67
CA GLN A 174 1.22 1.59 -28.11
C GLN A 174 2.48 2.37 -28.51
N TYR A 175 3.26 1.82 -29.44
CA TYR A 175 4.53 2.40 -29.88
C TYR A 175 4.52 2.64 -31.39
N ASP A 176 5.19 3.68 -31.83
CA ASP A 176 5.43 3.95 -33.24
C ASP A 176 6.64 3.16 -33.80
N ALA A 177 6.95 3.36 -35.07
CA ALA A 177 8.06 2.69 -35.73
C ALA A 177 9.44 3.11 -35.19
N ALA A 178 9.53 4.27 -34.53
CA ALA A 178 10.74 4.76 -33.87
C ALA A 178 10.87 4.23 -32.42
N GLY A 179 9.87 3.48 -31.93
CA GLY A 179 9.83 2.95 -30.56
C GLY A 179 9.41 3.96 -29.51
N LEU A 180 8.79 5.07 -29.89
CA LEU A 180 8.22 6.05 -28.99
C LEU A 180 6.78 5.69 -28.66
N MET A 181 6.42 5.78 -27.37
CA MET A 181 5.03 5.56 -26.95
C MET A 181 4.12 6.65 -27.52
N LYS A 182 2.96 6.26 -28.01
CA LYS A 182 2.00 7.16 -28.66
C LYS A 182 1.08 7.81 -27.64
N ASP A 183 0.76 9.07 -27.86
CA ASP A 183 -0.40 9.73 -27.28
C ASP A 183 -1.65 9.17 -27.99
N VAL A 184 -2.34 8.24 -27.35
CA VAL A 184 -3.50 7.54 -27.95
C VAL A 184 -4.79 8.31 -27.75
N ASN A 185 -4.89 9.04 -26.63
CA ASN A 185 -6.08 9.82 -26.28
C ASN A 185 -6.07 11.24 -26.87
N GLY A 186 -4.91 11.71 -27.39
CA GLY A 186 -4.76 13.00 -28.06
C GLY A 186 -4.76 14.21 -27.12
N ASP A 187 -4.40 14.02 -25.85
CA ASP A 187 -4.38 15.10 -24.86
C ASP A 187 -3.04 15.89 -24.83
N GLY A 188 -2.08 15.48 -25.65
CA GLY A 188 -0.74 16.08 -25.77
C GLY A 188 0.26 15.58 -24.72
N ALA A 189 -0.10 14.59 -23.89
CA ALA A 189 0.77 14.02 -22.86
C ALA A 189 0.82 12.50 -22.99
N VAL A 190 2.02 11.94 -23.12
CA VAL A 190 2.20 10.48 -23.15
C VAL A 190 2.35 9.96 -21.72
N ASN A 191 1.36 9.19 -21.26
CA ASN A 191 1.30 8.72 -19.87
C ASN A 191 0.47 7.43 -19.72
N TYR A 192 0.11 7.06 -18.49
CA TYR A 192 -0.68 5.87 -18.19
C TYR A 192 -2.07 5.85 -18.91
N ALA A 193 -2.66 7.01 -19.21
CA ALA A 193 -3.94 7.09 -19.90
C ALA A 193 -3.88 6.59 -21.35
N ASP A 194 -2.66 6.51 -21.94
CA ASP A 194 -2.40 6.01 -23.30
C ASP A 194 -2.15 4.50 -23.35
N THR A 195 -2.45 3.81 -22.29
CA THR A 195 -2.24 2.36 -22.22
C THR A 195 -3.52 1.57 -22.46
N THR A 196 -3.35 0.32 -22.84
CA THR A 196 -4.44 -0.66 -22.99
C THR A 196 -4.29 -1.75 -21.96
N SER A 197 -5.37 -2.03 -21.21
CA SER A 197 -5.41 -3.12 -20.24
C SER A 197 -5.18 -4.46 -20.92
N GLN A 198 -4.37 -5.29 -20.27
CA GLN A 198 -4.12 -6.67 -20.66
C GLN A 198 -5.04 -7.60 -19.82
N PRO A 199 -5.17 -8.89 -20.20
CA PRO A 199 -5.87 -9.86 -19.38
C PRO A 199 -5.37 -9.86 -17.95
N ALA A 200 -6.28 -9.98 -16.98
CA ALA A 200 -5.91 -10.07 -15.57
C ALA A 200 -5.03 -11.31 -15.31
N THR A 201 -4.10 -11.15 -14.39
CA THR A 201 -3.25 -12.27 -13.92
C THR A 201 -4.05 -13.23 -13.03
N SER A 202 -3.47 -14.37 -12.68
CA SER A 202 -4.07 -15.31 -11.73
C SER A 202 -3.98 -14.86 -10.27
N LEU A 203 -3.29 -13.75 -9.95
CA LEU A 203 -2.92 -13.36 -8.60
C LEU A 203 -4.11 -13.34 -7.61
N ILE A 204 -5.24 -12.74 -8.00
CA ILE A 204 -6.43 -12.71 -7.14
C ILE A 204 -6.95 -14.13 -6.89
N ALA A 205 -7.05 -14.95 -7.94
CA ALA A 205 -7.54 -16.31 -7.79
C ALA A 205 -6.61 -17.16 -6.90
N ASP A 206 -5.29 -16.99 -7.04
CA ASP A 206 -4.30 -17.72 -6.25
C ASP A 206 -4.30 -17.26 -4.79
N ALA A 207 -4.45 -15.95 -4.53
CA ALA A 207 -4.62 -15.40 -3.18
C ALA A 207 -5.89 -15.95 -2.52
N HIS A 208 -7.03 -15.94 -3.23
CA HIS A 208 -8.30 -16.44 -2.71
C HIS A 208 -8.29 -17.95 -2.41
N LYS A 209 -7.59 -18.77 -3.21
CA LYS A 209 -7.40 -20.22 -2.92
C LYS A 209 -6.75 -20.46 -1.55
N LEU A 210 -5.91 -19.53 -1.12
CA LEU A 210 -5.25 -19.57 0.20
C LEU A 210 -6.08 -18.88 1.30
N GLY A 211 -7.24 -18.32 0.96
CA GLY A 211 -8.07 -17.53 1.87
C GLY A 211 -7.41 -16.19 2.27
N LEU A 212 -6.56 -15.62 1.41
CA LEU A 212 -6.13 -14.22 1.48
C LEU A 212 -7.19 -13.33 0.83
N MET A 213 -7.37 -12.11 1.40
CA MET A 213 -8.14 -11.02 0.76
C MET A 213 -7.32 -10.41 -0.35
#